data_931e29e3fc8e053d874d931a1f5ba843
#
_entry.id   931e29e3fc8e053d874d931a1f5ba843
#
_cell.length_a   1.000
_cell.length_b   1.000
_cell.length_c   1.000
_cell.angle_alpha   90.00
_cell.angle_beta   90.00
_cell.angle_gamma   90.00
#
_symmetry.space_group_name_H-M   'P 1'
#
loop_
_entity.id
_entity.type
_entity.pdbx_description
1 polymer ?
#
loop_
_entity_poly.entity_id
_entity_poly.type
_entity_poly.pdbx_seq_one_letter_code
_entity_poly.pdbx_strand_id
1 'polypeptide(L)'
;MKKVGKFSSFLTKYIGVIIICFSVIAFFWRDGFAWTTSYTSVFLGVAMFGMGLTIKMDDFKRVFSRPKEILIGFVAQYTIMPVIAWILCQLMQLPTDLALGVILVGCCPGGTASNVIAYIAGGDVALSVGMTITSTLAAPIVTPLLVYVLAGTWVEVSFWAMVISVVKVVLVPVLLGILINWVWGKQIQKISEILPLISVVSIVMIISGIVAVNAEKILSCGLLVLGVVMLHNLCGMGIGLGAAKILHIEYDKATAIAIEVGMQNSGLAISLATANFVANPLATLPGAIFSVWHNISGSLFAGIRRSGEQTKEAYQEVTE
;
A
#
# COMPACT_ATOMS: atom_id res chain seq x y z
N MET A 1 16.05 -17.21 17.51
CA MET A 1 15.24 -15.98 17.39
C MET A 1 16.06 -14.79 16.88
N LYS A 2 17.15 -14.31 17.53
CA LYS A 2 17.95 -13.17 17.03
C LYS A 2 18.43 -13.25 15.56
N LYS A 3 18.78 -14.46 15.05
CA LYS A 3 19.18 -14.63 13.64
C LYS A 3 17.98 -14.49 12.69
N VAL A 4 16.81 -14.98 13.08
CA VAL A 4 15.58 -14.91 12.27
C VAL A 4 15.06 -13.47 12.23
N GLY A 5 15.12 -12.74 13.34
CA GLY A 5 14.75 -11.32 13.37
C GLY A 5 15.66 -10.45 12.48
N LYS A 6 16.99 -10.68 12.51
CA LYS A 6 17.93 -10.01 11.59
C LYS A 6 17.62 -10.34 10.12
N PHE A 7 17.27 -11.58 9.80
CA PHE A 7 16.89 -11.98 8.46
C PHE A 7 15.56 -11.36 8.02
N SER A 8 14.55 -11.34 8.89
CA SER A 8 13.27 -10.66 8.65
C SER A 8 13.47 -9.16 8.39
N SER A 9 14.25 -8.48 9.22
CA SER A 9 14.58 -7.06 9.06
C SER A 9 15.33 -6.79 7.74
N PHE A 10 16.26 -7.69 7.37
CA PHE A 10 16.96 -7.61 6.06
C PHE A 10 15.97 -7.73 4.90
N LEU A 11 15.09 -8.74 4.91
CA LEU A 11 14.09 -8.93 3.85
C LEU A 11 13.12 -7.76 3.75
N THR A 12 12.66 -7.22 4.87
CA THR A 12 11.78 -6.03 4.88
C THR A 12 12.49 -4.80 4.32
N LYS A 13 13.78 -4.61 4.69
CA LYS A 13 14.58 -3.49 4.18
C LYS A 13 14.80 -3.56 2.66
N TYR A 14 14.98 -4.75 2.11
CA TYR A 14 15.27 -4.98 0.69
C TYR A 14 14.07 -5.54 -0.08
N ILE A 15 12.85 -5.36 0.43
CA ILE A 15 11.63 -5.92 -0.16
C ILE A 15 11.47 -5.55 -1.64
N GLY A 16 11.77 -4.30 -2.03
CA GLY A 16 11.70 -3.85 -3.42
C GLY A 16 12.65 -4.65 -4.34
N VAL A 17 13.89 -4.87 -3.89
CA VAL A 17 14.89 -5.67 -4.64
C VAL A 17 14.44 -7.12 -4.75
N ILE A 18 13.92 -7.70 -3.67
CA ILE A 18 13.43 -9.08 -3.65
C ILE A 18 12.27 -9.25 -4.63
N ILE A 19 11.31 -8.32 -4.62
CA ILE A 19 10.18 -8.34 -5.56
C ILE A 19 10.71 -8.27 -7.00
N ILE A 20 11.66 -7.39 -7.32
CA ILE A 20 12.26 -7.29 -8.66
C ILE A 20 12.92 -8.61 -9.06
N CYS A 21 13.75 -9.19 -8.21
CA CYS A 21 14.42 -10.46 -8.49
C CYS A 21 13.41 -11.58 -8.79
N PHE A 22 12.41 -11.74 -7.93
CA PHE A 22 11.36 -12.75 -8.14
C PHE A 22 10.49 -12.45 -9.36
N SER A 23 10.21 -11.18 -9.66
CA SER A 23 9.50 -10.77 -10.88
C SER A 23 10.28 -11.13 -12.13
N VAL A 24 11.61 -10.92 -12.14
CA VAL A 24 12.46 -11.34 -13.26
C VAL A 24 12.44 -12.86 -13.42
N ILE A 25 12.57 -13.63 -12.33
CA ILE A 25 12.48 -15.09 -12.38
C ILE A 25 11.11 -15.51 -12.92
N ALA A 26 10.03 -14.94 -12.42
CA ALA A 26 8.65 -15.26 -12.83
C ALA A 26 8.37 -14.89 -14.29
N PHE A 27 8.99 -13.82 -14.81
CA PHE A 27 8.88 -13.41 -16.20
C PHE A 27 9.42 -14.49 -17.16
N PHE A 28 10.57 -15.11 -16.82
CA PHE A 28 11.18 -16.16 -17.63
C PHE A 28 10.66 -17.57 -17.30
N TRP A 29 10.26 -17.82 -16.05
CA TRP A 29 9.73 -19.11 -15.61
C TRP A 29 8.27 -19.00 -15.21
N ARG A 30 7.41 -18.75 -16.22
CA ARG A 30 5.98 -18.48 -16.05
C ARG A 30 5.23 -19.58 -15.32
N ASP A 31 5.44 -20.83 -15.72
CA ASP A 31 4.73 -21.99 -15.14
C ASP A 31 5.02 -22.17 -13.65
N GLY A 32 6.21 -21.78 -13.20
CA GLY A 32 6.61 -21.85 -11.81
C GLY A 32 5.80 -20.91 -10.90
N PHE A 33 5.21 -19.82 -11.45
CA PHE A 33 4.54 -18.81 -10.65
C PHE A 33 3.07 -18.54 -11.06
N ALA A 34 2.64 -18.92 -12.27
CA ALA A 34 1.28 -18.62 -12.76
C ALA A 34 0.19 -19.14 -11.82
N TRP A 35 0.40 -20.28 -11.15
CA TRP A 35 -0.54 -20.86 -10.20
C TRP A 35 -0.86 -19.96 -9.01
N THR A 36 0.04 -19.06 -8.62
CA THR A 36 -0.15 -18.17 -7.46
C THR A 36 -1.27 -17.17 -7.66
N THR A 37 -1.63 -16.86 -8.91
CA THR A 37 -2.74 -15.95 -9.23
C THR A 37 -4.08 -16.46 -8.72
N SER A 38 -4.30 -17.77 -8.75
CA SER A 38 -5.51 -18.39 -8.19
C SER A 38 -5.62 -18.25 -6.67
N TYR A 39 -4.51 -17.98 -5.99
CA TYR A 39 -4.44 -17.82 -4.53
C TYR A 39 -4.16 -16.37 -4.10
N THR A 40 -4.28 -15.39 -4.99
CA THR A 40 -4.03 -13.97 -4.69
C THR A 40 -4.78 -13.50 -3.45
N SER A 41 -6.08 -13.82 -3.34
CA SER A 41 -6.90 -13.46 -2.18
C SER A 41 -6.45 -14.15 -0.89
N VAL A 42 -5.96 -15.38 -0.97
CA VAL A 42 -5.43 -16.12 0.18
C VAL A 42 -4.12 -15.49 0.66
N PHE A 43 -3.18 -15.24 -0.25
CA PHE A 43 -1.92 -14.58 0.09
C PHE A 43 -2.14 -13.19 0.68
N LEU A 44 -3.07 -12.40 0.10
CA LEU A 44 -3.40 -11.11 0.66
C LEU A 44 -4.04 -11.25 2.05
N GLY A 45 -4.98 -12.18 2.24
CA GLY A 45 -5.59 -12.45 3.55
C GLY A 45 -4.55 -12.82 4.62
N VAL A 46 -3.56 -13.63 4.26
CA VAL A 46 -2.43 -13.98 5.14
C VAL A 46 -1.58 -12.76 5.48
N ALA A 47 -1.30 -11.89 4.50
CA ALA A 47 -0.58 -10.64 4.73
C ALA A 47 -1.37 -9.69 5.65
N MET A 48 -2.69 -9.55 5.42
CA MET A 48 -3.58 -8.72 6.23
C MET A 48 -3.75 -9.26 7.66
N PHE A 49 -3.81 -10.58 7.82
CA PHE A 49 -3.80 -11.22 9.13
C PHE A 49 -2.49 -10.93 9.88
N GLY A 50 -1.34 -11.06 9.20
CA GLY A 50 -0.03 -10.69 9.73
C GLY A 50 0.01 -9.22 10.19
N MET A 51 -0.55 -8.30 9.40
CA MET A 51 -0.73 -6.90 9.79
C MET A 51 -1.57 -6.78 11.06
N GLY A 52 -2.73 -7.45 11.12
CA GLY A 52 -3.60 -7.44 12.30
C GLY A 52 -2.90 -7.88 13.58
N LEU A 53 -2.01 -8.89 13.48
CA LEU A 53 -1.18 -9.35 14.61
C LEU A 53 -0.18 -8.31 15.10
N THR A 54 0.15 -7.29 14.33
CA THR A 54 1.08 -6.22 14.76
C THR A 54 0.37 -5.06 15.43
N ILE A 55 -0.94 -4.89 15.22
CA ILE A 55 -1.75 -3.79 15.77
C ILE A 55 -2.05 -4.05 17.24
N LYS A 56 -1.77 -3.06 18.09
CA LYS A 56 -2.02 -3.10 19.54
C LYS A 56 -3.24 -2.26 19.92
N MET A 57 -3.89 -2.59 21.02
CA MET A 57 -5.03 -1.80 21.52
C MET A 57 -4.64 -0.35 21.83
N ASP A 58 -3.38 -0.09 22.19
CA ASP A 58 -2.88 1.26 22.42
C ASP A 58 -2.79 2.09 21.14
N ASP A 59 -2.67 1.45 19.96
CA ASP A 59 -2.69 2.17 18.68
C ASP A 59 -4.07 2.77 18.41
N PHE A 60 -5.15 2.07 18.79
CA PHE A 60 -6.51 2.63 18.74
C PHE A 60 -6.67 3.85 19.67
N LYS A 61 -6.11 3.80 20.89
CA LYS A 61 -6.14 4.97 21.78
C LYS A 61 -5.43 6.17 21.16
N ARG A 62 -4.32 5.94 20.46
CA ARG A 62 -3.59 7.00 19.72
C ARG A 62 -4.41 7.57 18.58
N VAL A 63 -5.15 6.75 17.83
CA VAL A 63 -6.09 7.21 16.79
C VAL A 63 -7.12 8.18 17.41
N PHE A 64 -7.75 7.80 18.50
CA PHE A 64 -8.75 8.65 19.18
C PHE A 64 -8.14 9.88 19.87
N SER A 65 -6.86 9.89 20.20
CA SER A 65 -6.18 11.04 20.82
C SER A 65 -5.78 12.13 19.80
N ARG A 66 -5.75 11.82 18.49
CA ARG A 66 -5.33 12.73 17.41
C ARG A 66 -6.33 12.77 16.26
N PRO A 67 -7.61 13.05 16.52
CA PRO A 67 -8.67 12.92 15.53
C PRO A 67 -8.51 13.87 14.35
N LYS A 68 -7.95 15.06 14.57
CA LYS A 68 -7.77 16.07 13.51
C LYS A 68 -6.77 15.61 12.45
N GLU A 69 -5.58 15.18 12.86
CA GLU A 69 -4.52 14.75 11.95
C GLU A 69 -4.91 13.46 11.23
N ILE A 70 -5.54 12.52 11.92
CA ILE A 70 -6.07 11.28 11.34
C ILE A 70 -7.15 11.60 10.30
N LEU A 71 -8.08 12.51 10.59
CA LEU A 71 -9.12 12.91 9.65
C LEU A 71 -8.52 13.58 8.41
N ILE A 72 -7.54 14.47 8.58
CA ILE A 72 -6.84 15.12 7.46
C ILE A 72 -6.18 14.07 6.57
N GLY A 73 -5.45 13.13 7.18
CA GLY A 73 -4.80 12.06 6.44
C GLY A 73 -5.79 11.13 5.74
N PHE A 74 -6.90 10.77 6.40
CA PHE A 74 -7.96 9.95 5.84
C PHE A 74 -8.64 10.63 4.62
N VAL A 75 -9.00 11.90 4.76
CA VAL A 75 -9.59 12.67 3.65
C VAL A 75 -8.58 12.82 2.52
N ALA A 76 -7.32 13.15 2.81
CA ALA A 76 -6.27 13.24 1.81
C ALA A 76 -6.09 11.91 1.05
N GLN A 77 -6.05 10.78 1.77
CA GLN A 77 -5.92 9.43 1.20
C GLN A 77 -7.02 9.14 0.18
N TYR A 78 -8.27 9.33 0.56
CA TYR A 78 -9.44 8.96 -0.25
C TYR A 78 -9.94 10.06 -1.19
N THR A 79 -9.22 11.19 -1.28
CA THR A 79 -9.48 12.24 -2.28
C THR A 79 -8.32 12.37 -3.25
N ILE A 80 -7.10 12.57 -2.76
CA ILE A 80 -5.93 12.87 -3.60
C ILE A 80 -5.65 11.70 -4.56
N MET A 81 -5.50 10.49 -4.03
CA MET A 81 -5.11 9.35 -4.86
C MET A 81 -6.17 8.90 -5.86
N PRO A 82 -7.46 8.80 -5.50
CA PRO A 82 -8.50 8.49 -6.49
C PRO A 82 -8.62 9.55 -7.59
N VAL A 83 -8.55 10.83 -7.23
CA VAL A 83 -8.66 11.94 -8.20
C VAL A 83 -7.47 11.96 -9.15
N ILE A 84 -6.23 11.80 -8.64
CA ILE A 84 -5.03 11.71 -9.50
C ILE A 84 -5.13 10.50 -10.42
N ALA A 85 -5.55 9.33 -9.90
CA ALA A 85 -5.75 8.14 -10.71
C ALA A 85 -6.69 8.41 -11.89
N TRP A 86 -7.84 9.01 -11.61
CA TRP A 86 -8.84 9.35 -12.64
C TRP A 86 -8.29 10.35 -13.66
N ILE A 87 -7.63 11.43 -13.20
CA ILE A 87 -7.02 12.45 -14.07
C ILE A 87 -5.97 11.81 -14.99
N LEU A 88 -5.08 10.98 -14.46
CA LEU A 88 -4.05 10.31 -15.25
C LEU A 88 -4.65 9.36 -16.29
N CYS A 89 -5.69 8.61 -15.93
CA CYS A 89 -6.40 7.74 -16.88
C CYS A 89 -6.98 8.54 -18.05
N GLN A 90 -7.58 9.70 -17.80
CA GLN A 90 -8.17 10.57 -18.83
C GLN A 90 -7.09 11.24 -19.68
N LEU A 91 -6.09 11.85 -19.05
CA LEU A 91 -5.03 12.57 -19.77
C LEU A 91 -4.18 11.66 -20.64
N MET A 92 -3.88 10.46 -20.18
CA MET A 92 -3.06 9.49 -20.91
C MET A 92 -3.89 8.55 -21.78
N GLN A 93 -5.22 8.72 -21.82
CA GLN A 93 -6.16 7.91 -22.62
C GLN A 93 -5.88 6.40 -22.47
N LEU A 94 -5.76 5.96 -21.21
CA LEU A 94 -5.40 4.57 -20.92
C LEU A 94 -6.47 3.60 -21.45
N PRO A 95 -6.07 2.43 -21.99
CA PRO A 95 -7.00 1.34 -22.25
C PRO A 95 -7.80 0.99 -20.99
N THR A 96 -9.07 0.62 -21.14
CA THR A 96 -10.03 0.38 -20.06
C THR A 96 -9.47 -0.51 -18.95
N ASP A 97 -8.82 -1.62 -19.30
CA ASP A 97 -8.25 -2.55 -18.32
C ASP A 97 -7.17 -1.88 -17.45
N LEU A 98 -6.26 -1.13 -18.09
CA LEU A 98 -5.19 -0.43 -17.37
C LEU A 98 -5.74 0.73 -16.54
N ALA A 99 -6.70 1.49 -17.08
CA ALA A 99 -7.38 2.56 -16.37
C ALA A 99 -8.09 2.02 -15.11
N LEU A 100 -8.82 0.91 -15.24
CA LEU A 100 -9.43 0.22 -14.11
C LEU A 100 -8.39 -0.14 -13.03
N GLY A 101 -7.24 -0.69 -13.43
CA GLY A 101 -6.18 -1.05 -12.49
C GLY A 101 -5.59 0.15 -11.77
N VAL A 102 -5.39 1.29 -12.46
CA VAL A 102 -4.91 2.54 -11.85
C VAL A 102 -5.94 3.11 -10.87
N ILE A 103 -7.22 3.11 -11.23
CA ILE A 103 -8.33 3.51 -10.34
C ILE A 103 -8.39 2.61 -9.10
N LEU A 104 -8.29 1.29 -9.28
CA LEU A 104 -8.28 0.35 -8.15
C LEU A 104 -7.13 0.67 -7.17
N VAL A 105 -5.92 0.94 -7.67
CA VAL A 105 -4.80 1.35 -6.82
C VAL A 105 -5.11 2.65 -6.09
N GLY A 106 -5.61 3.67 -6.80
CA GLY A 106 -5.93 4.97 -6.22
C GLY A 106 -7.03 4.92 -5.15
N CYS A 107 -8.00 4.02 -5.30
CA CYS A 107 -9.13 3.87 -4.37
C CYS A 107 -8.83 2.95 -3.17
N CYS A 108 -7.66 2.31 -3.12
CA CYS A 108 -7.25 1.47 -1.99
C CYS A 108 -6.84 2.29 -0.76
N PRO A 109 -6.87 1.71 0.45
CA PRO A 109 -6.31 2.33 1.66
C PRO A 109 -4.79 2.41 1.59
N GLY A 110 -4.17 3.09 2.54
CA GLY A 110 -2.72 3.11 2.73
C GLY A 110 -2.11 1.71 2.86
N GLY A 111 -0.91 1.54 2.37
CA GLY A 111 -0.19 0.26 2.42
C GLY A 111 0.65 0.14 3.70
N THR A 112 0.75 -1.06 4.29
CA THR A 112 1.51 -1.30 5.54
C THR A 112 2.99 -0.94 5.44
N ALA A 113 3.56 -0.93 4.24
CA ALA A 113 4.94 -0.52 4.01
C ALA A 113 5.19 0.96 4.34
N SER A 114 4.16 1.81 4.25
CA SER A 114 4.23 3.24 4.61
C SER A 114 4.72 3.46 6.03
N ASN A 115 4.32 2.63 6.99
CA ASN A 115 4.71 2.75 8.40
C ASN A 115 6.23 2.59 8.59
N VAL A 116 6.84 1.66 7.86
CA VAL A 116 8.30 1.44 7.88
C VAL A 116 9.02 2.61 7.20
N ILE A 117 8.49 3.07 6.09
CA ILE A 117 9.06 4.22 5.37
C ILE A 117 8.93 5.51 6.20
N ALA A 118 7.79 5.72 6.88
CA ALA A 118 7.61 6.85 7.81
C ALA A 118 8.64 6.83 8.94
N TYR A 119 8.90 5.66 9.53
CA TYR A 119 9.96 5.48 10.54
C TYR A 119 11.35 5.86 9.99
N ILE A 120 11.71 5.38 8.80
CA ILE A 120 13.02 5.68 8.17
C ILE A 120 13.14 7.17 7.86
N ALA A 121 12.03 7.82 7.48
CA ALA A 121 11.97 9.24 7.13
C ALA A 121 12.05 10.20 8.34
N GLY A 122 11.99 9.69 9.58
CA GLY A 122 11.82 10.53 10.78
C GLY A 122 10.41 11.10 10.92
N GLY A 123 9.42 10.50 10.25
CA GLY A 123 8.01 10.90 10.37
C GLY A 123 7.33 10.36 11.63
N ASP A 124 6.17 10.93 11.98
CA ASP A 124 5.34 10.46 13.11
C ASP A 124 4.74 9.07 12.78
N VAL A 125 5.42 8.03 13.28
CA VAL A 125 5.02 6.63 13.07
C VAL A 125 3.65 6.34 13.68
N ALA A 126 3.31 6.97 14.82
CA ALA A 126 2.04 6.74 15.47
C ALA A 126 0.87 7.28 14.61
N LEU A 127 1.07 8.43 13.97
CA LEU A 127 0.12 8.99 13.01
C LEU A 127 0.01 8.09 11.77
N SER A 128 1.13 7.65 11.19
CA SER A 128 1.14 6.75 10.03
C SER A 128 0.36 5.46 10.30
N VAL A 129 0.64 4.77 11.42
CA VAL A 129 -0.10 3.56 11.83
C VAL A 129 -1.59 3.87 12.03
N GLY A 130 -1.92 4.99 12.65
CA GLY A 130 -3.30 5.42 12.86
C GLY A 130 -4.06 5.65 11.53
N MET A 131 -3.42 6.28 10.56
CA MET A 131 -3.99 6.48 9.22
C MET A 131 -4.19 5.15 8.48
N THR A 132 -3.19 4.27 8.51
CA THR A 132 -3.30 2.93 7.93
C THR A 132 -4.46 2.14 8.54
N ILE A 133 -4.59 2.12 9.88
CA ILE A 133 -5.68 1.43 10.57
C ILE A 133 -7.02 2.01 10.14
N THR A 134 -7.18 3.33 10.20
CA THR A 134 -8.46 4.00 9.91
C THR A 134 -8.87 3.80 8.45
N SER A 135 -7.94 3.97 7.50
CA SER A 135 -8.23 3.76 6.07
C SER A 135 -8.53 2.28 5.77
N THR A 136 -7.81 1.34 6.37
CA THR A 136 -8.04 -0.10 6.18
C THR A 136 -9.40 -0.54 6.72
N LEU A 137 -9.82 -0.05 7.88
CA LEU A 137 -11.13 -0.36 8.45
C LEU A 137 -12.30 0.27 7.65
N ALA A 138 -12.07 1.42 7.02
CA ALA A 138 -13.06 2.06 6.15
C ALA A 138 -13.09 1.48 4.71
N ALA A 139 -12.03 0.80 4.27
CA ALA A 139 -11.87 0.28 2.92
C ALA A 139 -13.06 -0.58 2.42
N PRO A 140 -13.73 -1.43 3.24
CA PRO A 140 -14.86 -2.23 2.77
C PRO A 140 -16.00 -1.43 2.14
N ILE A 141 -16.17 -0.18 2.53
CA ILE A 141 -17.21 0.70 2.00
C ILE A 141 -16.61 1.74 1.06
N VAL A 142 -15.54 2.43 1.49
CA VAL A 142 -15.00 3.58 0.76
C VAL A 142 -14.36 3.15 -0.56
N THR A 143 -13.58 2.07 -0.57
CA THR A 143 -12.92 1.59 -1.80
C THR A 143 -13.94 1.16 -2.87
N PRO A 144 -14.93 0.30 -2.60
CA PRO A 144 -15.95 -0.05 -3.58
C PRO A 144 -16.77 1.16 -4.07
N LEU A 145 -17.10 2.09 -3.18
CA LEU A 145 -17.84 3.30 -3.53
C LEU A 145 -17.06 4.16 -4.52
N LEU A 146 -15.80 4.42 -4.25
CA LEU A 146 -14.95 5.22 -5.14
C LEU A 146 -14.71 4.53 -6.49
N VAL A 147 -14.48 3.23 -6.49
CA VAL A 147 -14.33 2.47 -7.74
C VAL A 147 -15.64 2.49 -8.55
N TYR A 148 -16.80 2.32 -7.89
CA TYR A 148 -18.10 2.42 -8.54
C TYR A 148 -18.31 3.78 -9.21
N VAL A 149 -17.97 4.86 -8.51
CA VAL A 149 -18.15 6.24 -9.04
C VAL A 149 -17.16 6.54 -10.16
N LEU A 150 -15.88 6.14 -10.03
CA LEU A 150 -14.82 6.57 -10.95
C LEU A 150 -14.64 5.63 -12.15
N ALA A 151 -14.84 4.32 -11.99
CA ALA A 151 -14.69 3.33 -13.06
C ALA A 151 -16.01 2.83 -13.62
N GLY A 152 -17.14 3.07 -12.97
CA GLY A 152 -18.46 2.55 -13.36
C GLY A 152 -18.96 3.02 -14.72
N THR A 153 -18.36 4.06 -15.30
CA THR A 153 -18.64 4.51 -16.67
C THR A 153 -17.88 3.69 -17.72
N TRP A 154 -16.85 2.95 -17.36
CA TRP A 154 -15.99 2.19 -18.28
C TRP A 154 -16.22 0.70 -18.19
N VAL A 155 -16.53 0.21 -16.97
CA VAL A 155 -16.76 -1.21 -16.69
C VAL A 155 -17.94 -1.38 -15.75
N GLU A 156 -18.59 -2.54 -15.82
CA GLU A 156 -19.63 -2.90 -14.87
C GLU A 156 -19.00 -3.18 -13.48
N VAL A 157 -19.37 -2.37 -12.50
CA VAL A 157 -18.87 -2.47 -11.12
C VAL A 157 -19.98 -2.95 -10.22
N SER A 158 -19.84 -4.17 -9.69
CA SER A 158 -20.73 -4.69 -8.66
C SER A 158 -20.29 -4.21 -7.29
N PHE A 159 -20.90 -3.14 -6.78
CA PHE A 159 -20.59 -2.54 -5.48
C PHE A 159 -20.58 -3.58 -4.35
N TRP A 160 -21.67 -4.36 -4.21
CA TRP A 160 -21.79 -5.33 -3.12
C TRP A 160 -20.82 -6.50 -3.25
N ALA A 161 -20.52 -6.97 -4.45
CA ALA A 161 -19.51 -8.01 -4.65
C ALA A 161 -18.13 -7.52 -4.20
N MET A 162 -17.78 -6.27 -4.50
CA MET A 162 -16.54 -5.66 -4.05
C MET A 162 -16.51 -5.47 -2.52
N VAL A 163 -17.61 -5.00 -1.91
CA VAL A 163 -17.72 -4.90 -0.43
C VAL A 163 -17.42 -6.25 0.21
N ILE A 164 -18.09 -7.31 -0.27
CA ILE A 164 -17.88 -8.68 0.25
C ILE A 164 -16.43 -9.13 0.05
N SER A 165 -15.83 -8.82 -1.10
CA SER A 165 -14.44 -9.14 -1.38
C SER A 165 -13.49 -8.46 -0.39
N VAL A 166 -13.65 -7.13 -0.15
CA VAL A 166 -12.80 -6.39 0.80
C VAL A 166 -13.02 -6.88 2.24
N VAL A 167 -14.26 -7.13 2.64
CA VAL A 167 -14.55 -7.70 3.96
C VAL A 167 -13.83 -9.03 4.16
N LYS A 168 -13.92 -9.95 3.20
CA LYS A 168 -13.29 -11.28 3.30
C LYS A 168 -11.77 -11.24 3.30
N VAL A 169 -11.16 -10.38 2.46
CA VAL A 169 -9.71 -10.42 2.19
C VAL A 169 -8.92 -9.45 3.07
N VAL A 170 -9.59 -8.42 3.61
CA VAL A 170 -8.95 -7.39 4.44
C VAL A 170 -9.55 -7.36 5.84
N LEU A 171 -10.84 -7.03 5.96
CA LEU A 171 -11.43 -6.73 7.26
C LEU A 171 -11.40 -7.94 8.21
N VAL A 172 -11.88 -9.10 7.74
CA VAL A 172 -11.93 -10.33 8.55
C VAL A 172 -10.51 -10.76 8.98
N PRO A 173 -9.52 -10.89 8.08
CA PRO A 173 -8.16 -11.26 8.49
C PRO A 173 -7.52 -10.26 9.47
N VAL A 174 -7.69 -8.95 9.24
CA VAL A 174 -7.15 -7.92 10.13
C VAL A 174 -7.79 -8.01 11.51
N LEU A 175 -9.12 -8.10 11.61
CA LEU A 175 -9.82 -8.21 12.88
C LEU A 175 -9.47 -9.49 13.63
N LEU A 176 -9.33 -10.62 12.94
CA LEU A 176 -8.84 -11.88 13.53
C LEU A 176 -7.42 -11.73 14.07
N GLY A 177 -6.53 -11.06 13.32
CA GLY A 177 -5.17 -10.77 13.78
C GLY A 177 -5.15 -9.92 15.05
N ILE A 178 -5.94 -8.84 15.09
CA ILE A 178 -6.09 -7.97 16.26
C ILE A 178 -6.64 -8.75 17.45
N LEU A 179 -7.68 -9.56 17.26
CA LEU A 179 -8.28 -10.38 18.31
C LEU A 179 -7.25 -11.36 18.90
N ILE A 180 -6.50 -12.05 18.05
CA ILE A 180 -5.46 -12.99 18.48
C ILE A 180 -4.34 -12.24 19.22
N ASN A 181 -3.92 -11.08 18.74
CA ASN A 181 -2.92 -10.27 19.44
C ASN A 181 -3.45 -9.77 20.80
N TRP A 182 -4.72 -9.41 20.89
CA TRP A 182 -5.33 -9.00 22.16
C TRP A 182 -5.36 -10.14 23.18
N VAL A 183 -5.72 -11.35 22.76
CA VAL A 183 -5.82 -12.52 23.65
C VAL A 183 -4.45 -13.11 24.00
N TRP A 184 -3.56 -13.23 23.02
CA TRP A 184 -2.23 -13.87 23.15
C TRP A 184 -1.05 -12.91 22.91
N GLY A 185 -1.19 -11.63 23.20
CA GLY A 185 -0.20 -10.60 22.87
C GLY A 185 1.22 -10.91 23.37
N LYS A 186 1.37 -11.51 24.58
CA LYS A 186 2.70 -11.92 25.11
C LYS A 186 3.37 -12.99 24.25
N GLN A 187 2.60 -13.93 23.69
CA GLN A 187 3.09 -15.00 22.82
C GLN A 187 3.42 -14.44 21.44
N ILE A 188 2.51 -13.60 20.90
CA ILE A 188 2.69 -12.91 19.61
C ILE A 188 3.93 -12.02 19.62
N GLN A 189 4.20 -11.33 20.73
CA GLN A 189 5.39 -10.49 20.86
C GLN A 189 6.70 -11.30 20.73
N LYS A 190 6.71 -12.58 21.09
CA LYS A 190 7.88 -13.46 20.91
C LYS A 190 8.17 -13.77 19.44
N ILE A 191 7.16 -13.74 18.58
CA ILE A 191 7.27 -14.02 17.13
C ILE A 191 7.09 -12.77 16.27
N SER A 192 6.95 -11.59 16.88
CA SER A 192 6.71 -10.32 16.17
C SER A 192 7.76 -10.00 15.11
N GLU A 193 9.01 -10.45 15.32
CA GLU A 193 10.11 -10.30 14.36
C GLU A 193 9.91 -11.14 13.08
N ILE A 194 9.03 -12.16 13.10
CA ILE A 194 8.77 -13.06 11.96
C ILE A 194 7.55 -12.60 11.17
N LEU A 195 6.61 -11.88 11.78
CA LEU A 195 5.36 -11.47 11.13
C LEU A 195 5.57 -10.69 9.82
N PRO A 196 6.51 -9.74 9.74
CA PRO A 196 6.77 -9.04 8.47
C PRO A 196 7.21 -9.98 7.35
N LEU A 197 7.93 -11.08 7.68
CA LEU A 197 8.37 -12.07 6.71
C LEU A 197 7.19 -12.74 6.00
N ILE A 198 6.13 -13.06 6.74
CA ILE A 198 4.91 -13.67 6.18
C ILE A 198 4.28 -12.73 5.16
N SER A 199 4.16 -11.45 5.50
CA SER A 199 3.63 -10.43 4.58
C SER A 199 4.51 -10.24 3.34
N VAL A 200 5.85 -10.21 3.52
CA VAL A 200 6.80 -10.10 2.39
C VAL A 200 6.65 -11.28 1.43
N VAL A 201 6.65 -12.51 1.94
CA VAL A 201 6.50 -13.72 1.12
C VAL A 201 5.16 -13.68 0.37
N SER A 202 4.07 -13.36 1.06
CA SER A 202 2.75 -13.26 0.44
C SER A 202 2.72 -12.25 -0.71
N ILE A 203 3.27 -11.06 -0.51
CA ILE A 203 3.32 -10.00 -1.54
C ILE A 203 4.20 -10.43 -2.72
N VAL A 204 5.37 -11.03 -2.46
CA VAL A 204 6.25 -11.54 -3.51
C VAL A 204 5.52 -12.59 -4.37
N MET A 205 4.81 -13.53 -3.75
CA MET A 205 4.04 -14.55 -4.47
C MET A 205 2.93 -13.95 -5.34
N ILE A 206 2.18 -12.96 -4.81
CA ILE A 206 1.15 -12.25 -5.57
C ILE A 206 1.75 -11.59 -6.82
N ILE A 207 2.80 -10.78 -6.63
CA ILE A 207 3.41 -10.02 -7.73
C ILE A 207 4.03 -10.93 -8.77
N SER A 208 4.76 -11.96 -8.32
CA SER A 208 5.37 -12.94 -9.22
C SER A 208 4.34 -13.65 -10.09
N GLY A 209 3.19 -14.03 -9.54
CA GLY A 209 2.09 -14.61 -10.32
C GLY A 209 1.54 -13.66 -11.37
N ILE A 210 1.30 -12.39 -11.00
CA ILE A 210 0.82 -11.38 -11.94
C ILE A 210 1.83 -11.11 -13.05
N VAL A 211 3.12 -11.06 -12.74
CA VAL A 211 4.17 -10.93 -13.75
C VAL A 211 4.21 -12.13 -14.68
N ALA A 212 4.11 -13.35 -14.13
CA ALA A 212 4.13 -14.58 -14.91
C ALA A 212 3.00 -14.64 -15.96
N VAL A 213 1.76 -14.34 -15.55
CA VAL A 213 0.60 -14.41 -16.46
C VAL A 213 0.52 -13.23 -17.44
N ASN A 214 1.13 -12.10 -17.12
CA ASN A 214 1.13 -10.88 -17.95
C ASN A 214 2.48 -10.64 -18.67
N ALA A 215 3.40 -11.60 -18.70
CA ALA A 215 4.76 -11.39 -19.19
C ALA A 215 4.83 -10.78 -20.61
N GLU A 216 3.99 -11.26 -21.55
CA GLU A 216 3.93 -10.72 -22.92
C GLU A 216 3.39 -9.29 -22.97
N LYS A 217 2.38 -9.01 -22.15
CA LYS A 217 1.77 -7.67 -22.08
C LYS A 217 2.69 -6.65 -21.38
N ILE A 218 3.50 -7.09 -20.45
CA ILE A 218 4.53 -6.23 -19.82
C ILE A 218 5.50 -5.70 -20.88
N LEU A 219 5.87 -6.49 -21.89
CA LEU A 219 6.75 -6.01 -22.97
C LEU A 219 6.10 -4.91 -23.82
N SER A 220 4.79 -4.95 -24.00
CA SER A 220 4.08 -4.00 -24.87
C SER A 220 3.57 -2.74 -24.13
N CYS A 221 3.11 -2.87 -22.87
CA CYS A 221 2.51 -1.75 -22.14
C CYS A 221 3.18 -1.45 -20.79
N GLY A 222 4.17 -2.24 -20.37
CA GLY A 222 4.78 -2.10 -19.03
C GLY A 222 5.44 -0.74 -18.81
N LEU A 223 6.07 -0.15 -19.83
CA LEU A 223 6.70 1.17 -19.73
C LEU A 223 5.64 2.28 -19.55
N LEU A 224 4.51 2.20 -20.27
CA LEU A 224 3.38 3.12 -20.09
C LEU A 224 2.83 3.02 -18.67
N VAL A 225 2.56 1.79 -18.19
CA VAL A 225 2.04 1.56 -16.85
C VAL A 225 3.02 2.03 -15.78
N LEU A 226 4.33 1.79 -15.97
CA LEU A 226 5.36 2.29 -15.06
C LEU A 226 5.32 3.83 -14.99
N GLY A 227 5.25 4.53 -16.11
CA GLY A 227 5.16 5.99 -16.15
C GLY A 227 3.92 6.52 -15.40
N VAL A 228 2.75 5.92 -15.64
CA VAL A 228 1.51 6.27 -14.93
C VAL A 228 1.64 6.04 -13.43
N VAL A 229 2.14 4.89 -13.03
CA VAL A 229 2.33 4.50 -11.62
C VAL A 229 3.32 5.43 -10.92
N MET A 230 4.42 5.79 -11.59
CA MET A 230 5.40 6.76 -11.07
C MET A 230 4.75 8.12 -10.82
N LEU A 231 4.04 8.65 -11.81
CA LEU A 231 3.33 9.93 -11.69
C LEU A 231 2.28 9.88 -10.58
N HIS A 232 1.47 8.82 -10.54
CA HIS A 232 0.42 8.64 -9.53
C HIS A 232 1.00 8.68 -8.11
N ASN A 233 2.04 7.90 -7.85
CA ASN A 233 2.68 7.82 -6.54
C ASN A 233 3.40 9.15 -6.16
N LEU A 234 4.19 9.73 -7.07
CA LEU A 234 4.93 10.96 -6.81
C LEU A 234 3.99 12.16 -6.62
N CYS A 235 2.93 12.28 -7.43
CA CYS A 235 1.89 13.28 -7.24
C CYS A 235 1.17 13.09 -5.90
N GLY A 236 0.85 11.83 -5.52
CA GLY A 236 0.23 11.52 -4.23
C GLY A 236 1.09 12.00 -3.06
N MET A 237 2.38 11.65 -3.04
CA MET A 237 3.32 12.13 -2.02
C MET A 237 3.47 13.64 -2.04
N GLY A 238 3.63 14.25 -3.22
CA GLY A 238 3.84 15.69 -3.38
C GLY A 238 2.63 16.51 -2.95
N ILE A 239 1.43 16.14 -3.41
CA ILE A 239 0.18 16.84 -3.05
C ILE A 239 -0.16 16.59 -1.58
N GLY A 240 0.04 15.36 -1.06
CA GLY A 240 -0.14 15.05 0.36
C GLY A 240 0.77 15.91 1.26
N LEU A 241 2.05 16.06 0.87
CA LEU A 241 2.99 16.95 1.56
C LEU A 241 2.58 18.41 1.44
N GLY A 242 2.14 18.85 0.25
CA GLY A 242 1.67 20.21 0.00
C GLY A 242 0.44 20.56 0.84
N ALA A 243 -0.55 19.67 0.87
CA ALA A 243 -1.75 19.82 1.69
C ALA A 243 -1.40 19.92 3.19
N ALA A 244 -0.53 19.06 3.68
CA ALA A 244 -0.07 19.10 5.08
C ALA A 244 0.64 20.43 5.40
N LYS A 245 1.47 20.96 4.49
CA LYS A 245 2.14 22.27 4.66
C LYS A 245 1.15 23.43 4.65
N ILE A 246 0.16 23.43 3.76
CA ILE A 246 -0.90 24.47 3.70
C ILE A 246 -1.70 24.47 5.00
N LEU A 247 -1.94 23.31 5.60
CA LEU A 247 -2.64 23.16 6.88
C LEU A 247 -1.73 23.40 8.10
N HIS A 248 -0.48 23.87 7.89
CA HIS A 248 0.51 24.15 8.93
C HIS A 248 0.77 22.96 9.87
N ILE A 249 0.81 21.75 9.31
CA ILE A 249 1.11 20.52 10.05
C ILE A 249 2.63 20.43 10.26
N GLU A 250 3.05 20.01 11.44
CA GLU A 250 4.44 19.82 11.81
C GLU A 250 5.20 18.90 10.86
N TYR A 251 6.52 19.05 10.78
CA TYR A 251 7.36 18.40 9.77
C TYR A 251 7.27 16.87 9.76
N ASP A 252 7.33 16.24 10.93
CA ASP A 252 7.25 14.79 11.12
C ASP A 252 5.88 14.23 10.74
N LYS A 253 4.80 14.92 11.15
CA LYS A 253 3.42 14.57 10.80
C LYS A 253 3.14 14.78 9.31
N ALA A 254 3.62 15.89 8.73
CA ALA A 254 3.50 16.15 7.30
C ALA A 254 4.26 15.09 6.47
N THR A 255 5.40 14.61 6.98
CA THR A 255 6.16 13.50 6.38
C THR A 255 5.35 12.22 6.40
N ALA A 256 4.73 11.88 7.54
CA ALA A 256 3.89 10.70 7.68
C ALA A 256 2.67 10.75 6.74
N ILE A 257 1.97 11.89 6.66
CA ILE A 257 0.81 12.09 5.77
C ILE A 257 1.23 11.91 4.30
N ALA A 258 2.33 12.53 3.87
CA ALA A 258 2.80 12.43 2.49
C ALA A 258 3.11 10.99 2.09
N ILE A 259 3.79 10.26 2.95
CA ILE A 259 4.15 8.85 2.72
C ILE A 259 2.89 7.98 2.69
N GLU A 260 1.99 8.15 3.65
CA GLU A 260 0.77 7.36 3.75
C GLU A 260 -0.14 7.57 2.53
N VAL A 261 -0.36 8.84 2.11
CA VAL A 261 -1.15 9.16 0.91
C VAL A 261 -0.51 8.58 -0.35
N GLY A 262 0.82 8.68 -0.50
CA GLY A 262 1.50 8.18 -1.69
C GLY A 262 1.65 6.67 -1.76
N MET A 263 1.57 5.94 -0.65
CA MET A 263 1.84 4.49 -0.60
C MET A 263 0.57 3.68 -0.39
N GLN A 264 0.07 3.07 -1.46
CA GLN A 264 -1.21 2.37 -1.49
C GLN A 264 -1.09 0.87 -1.14
N ASN A 265 -2.17 0.29 -0.67
CA ASN A 265 -2.33 -1.16 -0.57
C ASN A 265 -2.57 -1.78 -1.96
N SER A 266 -1.50 -1.85 -2.73
CA SER A 266 -1.52 -2.39 -4.10
C SER A 266 -1.89 -3.88 -4.15
N GLY A 267 -1.61 -4.65 -3.08
CA GLY A 267 -2.06 -6.03 -2.97
C GLY A 267 -3.59 -6.15 -2.97
N LEU A 268 -4.29 -5.22 -2.30
CA LEU A 268 -5.74 -5.16 -2.34
C LEU A 268 -6.24 -4.81 -3.76
N ALA A 269 -5.61 -3.85 -4.43
CA ALA A 269 -5.98 -3.50 -5.80
C ALA A 269 -5.87 -4.72 -6.74
N ILE A 270 -4.78 -5.49 -6.64
CA ILE A 270 -4.58 -6.73 -7.41
C ILE A 270 -5.67 -7.77 -7.07
N SER A 271 -5.94 -7.97 -5.79
CA SER A 271 -6.95 -8.96 -5.35
C SER A 271 -8.35 -8.58 -5.82
N LEU A 272 -8.71 -7.29 -5.79
CA LEU A 272 -10.00 -6.80 -6.29
C LEU A 272 -10.10 -6.96 -7.81
N ALA A 273 -9.04 -6.62 -8.56
CA ALA A 273 -8.97 -6.84 -9.99
C ALA A 273 -9.19 -8.31 -10.34
N THR A 274 -8.47 -9.21 -9.67
CA THR A 274 -8.55 -10.66 -9.91
C THR A 274 -9.93 -11.24 -9.58
N ALA A 275 -10.53 -10.80 -8.46
CA ALA A 275 -11.78 -11.39 -7.97
C ALA A 275 -13.04 -10.82 -8.61
N ASN A 276 -13.04 -9.54 -8.99
CA ASN A 276 -14.26 -8.83 -9.40
C ASN A 276 -14.26 -8.42 -10.89
N PHE A 277 -13.10 -8.45 -11.56
CA PHE A 277 -12.94 -7.97 -12.94
C PHE A 277 -12.22 -8.99 -13.82
N VAL A 278 -12.70 -10.22 -13.82
CA VAL A 278 -12.10 -11.35 -14.58
C VAL A 278 -12.02 -11.06 -16.08
N ALA A 279 -12.96 -10.29 -16.63
CA ALA A 279 -12.96 -9.86 -18.03
C ALA A 279 -11.84 -8.83 -18.35
N ASN A 280 -11.22 -8.22 -17.33
CA ASN A 280 -10.20 -7.19 -17.46
C ASN A 280 -8.86 -7.64 -16.83
N PRO A 281 -8.18 -8.65 -17.36
CA PRO A 281 -7.02 -9.28 -16.71
C PRO A 281 -5.84 -8.32 -16.53
N LEU A 282 -5.68 -7.32 -17.41
CA LEU A 282 -4.60 -6.32 -17.30
C LEU A 282 -4.83 -5.31 -16.16
N ALA A 283 -6.02 -5.27 -15.54
CA ALA A 283 -6.27 -4.44 -14.36
C ALA A 283 -5.41 -4.80 -13.14
N THR A 284 -4.81 -5.99 -13.13
CA THR A 284 -3.87 -6.42 -12.08
C THR A 284 -2.48 -5.77 -12.24
N LEU A 285 -2.09 -5.38 -13.45
CA LEU A 285 -0.74 -4.94 -13.77
C LEU A 285 -0.32 -3.62 -13.10
N PRO A 286 -1.16 -2.54 -13.07
CA PRO A 286 -0.81 -1.32 -12.34
C PRO A 286 -0.53 -1.57 -10.86
N GLY A 287 -1.30 -2.42 -10.18
CA GLY A 287 -1.07 -2.80 -8.79
C GLY A 287 0.27 -3.53 -8.59
N ALA A 288 0.63 -4.43 -9.48
CA ALA A 288 1.90 -5.16 -9.40
C ALA A 288 3.10 -4.22 -9.57
N ILE A 289 3.08 -3.34 -10.57
CA ILE A 289 4.13 -2.34 -10.81
C ILE A 289 4.19 -1.33 -9.65
N PHE A 290 3.03 -0.91 -9.12
CA PHE A 290 2.96 -0.01 -7.99
C PHE A 290 3.60 -0.62 -6.74
N SER A 291 3.42 -1.92 -6.48
CA SER A 291 4.03 -2.63 -5.36
C SER A 291 5.57 -2.55 -5.38
N VAL A 292 6.17 -2.55 -6.55
CA VAL A 292 7.63 -2.38 -6.71
C VAL A 292 8.01 -0.91 -6.52
N TRP A 293 7.34 -0.04 -7.28
CA TRP A 293 7.72 1.36 -7.38
C TRP A 293 7.58 2.12 -6.06
N HIS A 294 6.47 1.96 -5.33
CA HIS A 294 6.23 2.72 -4.11
C HIS A 294 7.25 2.43 -2.99
N ASN A 295 7.86 1.25 -2.98
CA ASN A 295 8.94 0.92 -2.06
C ASN A 295 10.25 1.65 -2.42
N ILE A 296 10.53 1.79 -3.73
CA ILE A 296 11.72 2.52 -4.23
C ILE A 296 11.55 4.01 -3.96
N SER A 297 10.47 4.60 -4.44
CA SER A 297 10.17 6.04 -4.29
C SER A 297 10.02 6.44 -2.83
N GLY A 298 9.35 5.62 -2.02
CA GLY A 298 9.20 5.84 -0.58
C GLY A 298 10.56 5.87 0.14
N SER A 299 11.46 4.94 -0.20
CA SER A 299 12.82 4.92 0.36
C SER A 299 13.63 6.15 -0.04
N LEU A 300 13.53 6.60 -1.30
CA LEU A 300 14.17 7.83 -1.78
C LEU A 300 13.59 9.06 -1.08
N PHE A 301 12.28 9.16 -0.99
CA PHE A 301 11.60 10.24 -0.29
C PHE A 301 11.98 10.29 1.20
N ALA A 302 12.06 9.12 1.85
CA ALA A 302 12.51 9.02 3.25
C ALA A 302 13.94 9.55 3.42
N GLY A 303 14.86 9.25 2.52
CA GLY A 303 16.22 9.79 2.54
C GLY A 303 16.25 11.32 2.47
N ILE A 304 15.45 11.90 1.56
CA ILE A 304 15.33 13.36 1.40
C ILE A 304 14.77 14.01 2.68
N ARG A 305 13.72 13.43 3.24
CA ARG A 305 13.06 13.97 4.45
C ARG A 305 13.97 13.89 5.68
N ARG A 306 14.67 12.76 5.88
CA ARG A 306 15.61 12.56 6.99
C ARG A 306 16.76 13.56 6.95
N SER A 307 17.36 13.80 5.78
CA SER A 307 18.43 14.80 5.60
C SER A 307 17.93 16.22 5.89
N GLY A 308 16.70 16.55 5.47
CA GLY A 308 16.10 17.86 5.74
C GLY A 308 15.82 18.10 7.22
N GLU A 309 15.44 17.06 7.99
CA GLU A 309 15.26 17.15 9.45
C GLU A 309 16.58 17.45 10.17
N GLN A 310 17.63 16.67 9.86
CA GLN A 310 18.97 16.87 10.46
C GLN A 310 19.54 18.26 10.18
N THR A 311 19.32 18.80 8.97
CA THR A 311 19.74 20.15 8.62
C THR A 311 18.99 21.18 9.46
N LYS A 312 17.71 20.99 9.73
CA LYS A 312 16.89 21.91 10.53
C LYS A 312 17.31 21.90 12.00
N GLU A 313 17.59 20.73 12.58
CA GLU A 313 18.12 20.58 13.94
C GLU A 313 19.47 21.26 14.09
N ALA A 314 20.40 21.04 13.15
CA ALA A 314 21.72 21.68 13.16
C ALA A 314 21.65 23.22 13.07
N TYR A 315 20.69 23.77 12.31
CA TYR A 315 20.47 25.22 12.26
C TYR A 315 19.92 25.79 13.57
N GLN A 316 19.05 25.05 14.27
CA GLN A 316 18.51 25.47 15.57
C GLN A 316 19.60 25.48 16.65
N GLU A 317 20.45 24.46 16.71
CA GLU A 317 21.58 24.39 17.67
C GLU A 317 22.61 25.51 17.46
N VAL A 318 22.77 26.05 16.27
CA VAL A 318 23.72 27.16 15.99
C VAL A 318 23.13 28.53 16.30
N THR A 319 21.77 28.62 16.37
CA THR A 319 21.06 29.88 16.58
C THR A 319 20.58 30.08 18.04
N GLU A 320 20.67 29.06 18.89
CA GLU A 320 20.53 29.13 20.35
C GLU A 320 21.88 29.34 21.02
#